data_94fc706b417d2e65b897ca4a0e4e1572
#
_entry.id   94fc706b417d2e65b897ca4a0e4e1572
#
_cell.length_a   1.000
_cell.length_b   1.000
_cell.length_c   1.000
_cell.angle_alpha   90.00
_cell.angle_beta   90.00
_cell.angle_gamma   90.00
#
_symmetry.space_group_name_H-M   'P 1'
#
loop_
_entity.id
_entity.type
_entity.pdbx_description
1 polymer ?
#
loop_
_entity_poly.entity_id
_entity_poly.type
_entity_poly.pdbx_seq_one_letter_code
_entity_poly.pdbx_strand_id
1 'polypeptide(L)'
;MYKIAAPIVLALLRAVVGWCRVVRIMGAEHITAALAHSPSFIPVYWHQHQLFCAKYLFDQRDAGVKLGVLISPSVDGEFGAIIVRKLGGEVIRGSSTHTGARALRDFYQALVHEGISPVIAPDGPRGPPWKFKPGALLLAQLSQRPIVPLSYFASRAWKVGWDRFVIPRIGARIVIAVGEPVYVPKGLDAASLERLQADMEQKLGLLFESAKAAL
;
A
#
# COMPACT_ATOMS: atom_id res chain seq x y z
N MET A 1 -19.89 -14.84 -13.97
CA MET A 1 -19.41 -13.57 -14.54
C MET A 1 -18.00 -13.20 -14.03
N TYR A 2 -17.76 -13.09 -12.73
CA TYR A 2 -16.45 -12.70 -12.17
C TYR A 2 -15.29 -13.66 -12.46
N LYS A 3 -15.53 -14.96 -12.56
CA LYS A 3 -14.51 -15.97 -12.89
C LYS A 3 -13.90 -15.77 -14.28
N ILE A 4 -14.63 -15.16 -15.21
CA ILE A 4 -14.17 -14.85 -16.57
C ILE A 4 -13.57 -13.42 -16.62
N ALA A 5 -14.16 -12.47 -15.93
CA ALA A 5 -13.68 -11.09 -15.91
C ALA A 5 -12.32 -10.91 -15.18
N ALA A 6 -12.10 -11.64 -14.09
CA ALA A 6 -10.86 -11.53 -13.32
C ALA A 6 -9.58 -11.90 -14.11
N PRO A 7 -9.53 -12.98 -14.91
CA PRO A 7 -8.37 -13.25 -15.76
C PRO A 7 -8.10 -12.16 -16.78
N ILE A 8 -9.16 -11.58 -17.38
CA ILE A 8 -9.03 -10.49 -18.38
C ILE A 8 -8.43 -9.25 -17.73
N VAL A 9 -8.98 -8.80 -16.58
CA VAL A 9 -8.46 -7.65 -15.85
C VAL A 9 -7.02 -7.90 -15.40
N LEU A 10 -6.70 -9.10 -14.92
CA LEU A 10 -5.34 -9.45 -14.54
C LEU A 10 -4.38 -9.42 -15.75
N ALA A 11 -4.82 -9.91 -16.91
CA ALA A 11 -4.04 -9.84 -18.14
C ALA A 11 -3.79 -8.39 -18.56
N LEU A 12 -4.81 -7.53 -18.51
CA LEU A 12 -4.67 -6.09 -18.77
C LEU A 12 -3.71 -5.41 -17.79
N LEU A 13 -3.82 -5.69 -16.49
CA LEU A 13 -2.91 -5.17 -15.47
C LEU A 13 -1.47 -5.62 -15.76
N ARG A 14 -1.27 -6.89 -16.07
CA ARG A 14 0.05 -7.44 -16.44
C ARG A 14 0.60 -6.79 -17.70
N ALA A 15 -0.24 -6.54 -18.71
CA ALA A 15 0.14 -5.86 -19.93
C ALA A 15 0.58 -4.42 -19.64
N VAL A 16 -0.21 -3.64 -18.90
CA VAL A 16 0.13 -2.26 -18.51
C VAL A 16 1.45 -2.22 -17.75
N VAL A 17 1.61 -3.11 -16.77
CA VAL A 17 2.84 -3.19 -15.95
C VAL A 17 4.03 -3.67 -16.80
N GLY A 18 3.84 -4.68 -17.66
CA GLY A 18 4.89 -5.25 -18.50
C GLY A 18 5.38 -4.31 -19.60
N TRP A 19 4.54 -3.38 -20.05
CA TRP A 19 4.93 -2.35 -21.02
C TRP A 19 5.68 -1.16 -20.40
N CYS A 20 5.75 -1.09 -19.08
CA CYS A 20 6.50 -0.06 -18.36
C CYS A 20 7.87 -0.61 -17.94
N ARG A 21 8.85 0.27 -17.82
CA ARG A 21 10.19 -0.10 -17.39
C ARG A 21 10.49 0.52 -16.02
N VAL A 22 10.64 -0.33 -15.00
CA VAL A 22 11.19 0.11 -13.71
C VAL A 22 12.69 0.37 -13.94
N VAL A 23 13.08 1.64 -13.91
CA VAL A 23 14.46 2.07 -14.18
C VAL A 23 15.27 2.23 -12.90
N ARG A 24 14.60 2.44 -11.77
CA ARG A 24 15.25 2.61 -10.47
C ARG A 24 14.30 2.23 -9.33
N ILE A 25 14.86 1.60 -8.30
CA ILE A 25 14.23 1.40 -6.99
C ILE A 25 15.16 2.05 -5.97
N MET A 26 14.62 2.97 -5.17
CA MET A 26 15.34 3.70 -4.13
C MET A 26 14.90 3.17 -2.77
N GLY A 27 15.82 2.93 -1.84
CA GLY A 27 15.53 2.48 -0.49
C GLY A 27 14.99 1.05 -0.40
N ALA A 28 15.36 0.16 -1.35
CA ALA A 28 14.94 -1.25 -1.34
C ALA A 28 15.35 -1.96 -0.03
N GLU A 29 16.48 -1.56 0.57
CA GLU A 29 17.01 -2.02 1.84
C GLU A 29 16.07 -1.79 3.03
N HIS A 30 15.17 -0.83 2.95
CA HIS A 30 14.24 -0.50 4.03
C HIS A 30 13.20 -1.61 4.27
N ILE A 31 12.84 -2.41 3.25
CA ILE A 31 12.01 -3.61 3.43
C ILE A 31 12.76 -4.65 4.27
N THR A 32 14.02 -4.91 3.92
CA THR A 32 14.87 -5.84 4.66
C THR A 32 15.09 -5.37 6.10
N ALA A 33 15.31 -4.06 6.31
CA ALA A 33 15.44 -3.47 7.63
C ALA A 33 14.16 -3.63 8.47
N ALA A 34 12.98 -3.45 7.87
CA ALA A 34 11.71 -3.67 8.56
C ALA A 34 11.52 -5.14 8.96
N LEU A 35 11.87 -6.08 8.08
CA LEU A 35 11.75 -7.53 8.33
C LEU A 35 12.79 -8.06 9.32
N ALA A 36 13.95 -7.41 9.46
CA ALA A 36 14.97 -7.82 10.43
C ALA A 36 14.49 -7.74 11.89
N HIS A 37 13.55 -6.88 12.19
CA HIS A 37 13.01 -6.66 13.54
C HIS A 37 11.61 -7.24 13.74
N SER A 38 10.97 -7.71 12.65
CA SER A 38 9.57 -8.12 12.70
C SER A 38 9.20 -8.96 11.48
N PRO A 39 8.41 -10.04 11.62
CA PRO A 39 7.98 -10.86 10.49
C PRO A 39 7.01 -10.14 9.53
N SER A 40 6.55 -8.95 9.91
CA SER A 40 5.59 -8.15 9.15
C SER A 40 5.75 -6.66 9.44
N PHE A 41 5.26 -5.82 8.55
CA PHE A 41 5.26 -4.36 8.63
C PHE A 41 3.97 -3.80 8.01
N ILE A 42 3.77 -2.49 8.08
CA ILE A 42 2.59 -1.80 7.56
C ILE A 42 3.01 -0.98 6.32
N PRO A 43 2.92 -1.54 5.10
CA PRO A 43 3.19 -0.77 3.90
C PRO A 43 2.09 0.28 3.67
N VAL A 44 2.48 1.55 3.46
CA VAL A 44 1.56 2.64 3.20
C VAL A 44 1.95 3.39 1.93
N TYR A 45 0.97 3.73 1.11
CA TYR A 45 1.12 4.59 -0.06
C TYR A 45 -0.22 5.24 -0.39
N TRP A 46 -0.20 6.38 -1.08
CA TRP A 46 -1.45 7.01 -1.53
C TRP A 46 -2.22 6.11 -2.48
N HIS A 47 -3.55 6.10 -2.39
CA HIS A 47 -4.42 5.27 -3.22
C HIS A 47 -4.10 5.39 -4.71
N GLN A 48 -3.78 6.60 -5.19
CA GLN A 48 -3.37 6.82 -6.58
C GLN A 48 -2.06 6.13 -6.98
N HIS A 49 -1.17 5.81 -6.04
CA HIS A 49 0.12 5.14 -6.28
C HIS A 49 0.04 3.60 -6.14
N GLN A 50 -1.17 3.05 -6.06
CA GLN A 50 -1.36 1.62 -5.77
C GLN A 50 -0.69 0.70 -6.79
N LEU A 51 -0.72 1.02 -8.10
CA LEU A 51 -0.35 0.08 -9.16
C LEU A 51 1.09 -0.43 -9.02
N PHE A 52 2.09 0.46 -8.97
CA PHE A 52 3.49 0.05 -8.91
C PHE A 52 4.02 -0.16 -7.49
N CYS A 53 3.43 0.49 -6.48
CA CYS A 53 3.74 0.17 -5.07
C CYS A 53 3.27 -1.24 -4.71
N ALA A 54 2.04 -1.61 -5.05
CA ALA A 54 1.54 -2.97 -4.82
C ALA A 54 2.35 -4.00 -5.61
N LYS A 55 2.61 -3.75 -6.91
CA LYS A 55 3.45 -4.66 -7.71
C LYS A 55 4.80 -4.89 -7.04
N TYR A 56 5.50 -3.84 -6.66
CA TYR A 56 6.81 -3.95 -6.00
C TYR A 56 6.74 -4.80 -4.74
N LEU A 57 5.73 -4.57 -3.91
CA LEU A 57 5.53 -5.33 -2.68
C LEU A 57 5.22 -6.82 -2.96
N PHE A 58 4.41 -7.12 -3.98
CA PHE A 58 4.16 -8.51 -4.40
C PHE A 58 5.42 -9.21 -4.92
N ASP A 59 6.33 -8.47 -5.55
CA ASP A 59 7.62 -9.01 -6.00
C ASP A 59 8.55 -9.35 -4.81
N GLN A 60 8.30 -8.82 -3.59
CA GLN A 60 9.10 -9.12 -2.38
C GLN A 60 8.69 -10.42 -1.67
N ARG A 61 7.81 -11.25 -2.23
CA ARG A 61 7.40 -12.52 -1.62
C ARG A 61 8.56 -13.47 -1.34
N ASP A 62 9.50 -13.55 -2.27
CA ASP A 62 10.68 -14.42 -2.13
C ASP A 62 11.63 -13.92 -1.02
N ALA A 63 11.53 -12.63 -0.65
CA ALA A 63 12.17 -12.04 0.52
C ALA A 63 11.37 -12.24 1.83
N GLY A 64 10.28 -13.03 1.80
CA GLY A 64 9.48 -13.35 2.98
C GLY A 64 8.30 -12.41 3.24
N VAL A 65 8.03 -11.43 2.38
CA VAL A 65 6.88 -10.52 2.54
C VAL A 65 5.57 -11.23 2.21
N LYS A 66 4.70 -11.38 3.22
CA LYS A 66 3.31 -11.81 3.04
C LYS A 66 2.41 -10.58 3.04
N LEU A 67 1.74 -10.29 1.93
CA LEU A 67 0.87 -9.13 1.81
C LEU A 67 -0.59 -9.48 2.02
N GLY A 68 -1.30 -8.65 2.77
CA GLY A 68 -2.75 -8.70 2.93
C GLY A 68 -3.45 -7.46 2.41
N VAL A 69 -4.60 -7.64 1.77
CA VAL A 69 -5.44 -6.54 1.29
C VAL A 69 -6.82 -6.64 1.93
N LEU A 70 -7.26 -5.53 2.54
CA LEU A 70 -8.61 -5.44 3.10
C LEU A 70 -9.63 -5.37 1.98
N ILE A 71 -10.51 -6.34 1.93
CA ILE A 71 -11.55 -6.44 0.90
C ILE A 71 -12.92 -6.61 1.54
N SER A 72 -13.85 -5.77 1.14
CA SER A 72 -15.25 -5.85 1.58
C SER A 72 -15.86 -7.23 1.29
N PRO A 73 -16.68 -7.78 2.18
CA PRO A 73 -17.43 -9.01 1.94
C PRO A 73 -18.62 -8.82 0.97
N SER A 74 -18.59 -7.81 0.11
CA SER A 74 -19.58 -7.55 -0.93
C SER A 74 -19.31 -8.36 -2.19
N VAL A 75 -20.29 -8.42 -3.09
CA VAL A 75 -20.18 -9.08 -4.40
C VAL A 75 -19.04 -8.46 -5.24
N ASP A 76 -18.91 -7.13 -5.23
CA ASP A 76 -17.81 -6.44 -5.91
C ASP A 76 -16.47 -6.70 -5.24
N GLY A 77 -16.45 -6.83 -3.91
CA GLY A 77 -15.26 -7.23 -3.17
C GLY A 77 -14.75 -8.62 -3.51
N GLU A 78 -15.66 -9.57 -3.86
CA GLU A 78 -15.23 -10.90 -4.27
C GLU A 78 -14.39 -10.89 -5.55
N PHE A 79 -14.69 -9.97 -6.48
CA PHE A 79 -13.86 -9.77 -7.66
C PHE A 79 -12.44 -9.33 -7.30
N GLY A 80 -12.30 -8.35 -6.41
CA GLY A 80 -11.00 -7.91 -5.90
C GLY A 80 -10.25 -9.02 -5.16
N ALA A 81 -10.96 -9.83 -4.38
CA ALA A 81 -10.40 -10.97 -3.67
C ALA A 81 -9.79 -12.03 -4.62
N ILE A 82 -10.46 -12.30 -5.74
CA ILE A 82 -9.93 -13.21 -6.77
C ILE A 82 -8.63 -12.66 -7.36
N ILE A 83 -8.56 -11.37 -7.65
CA ILE A 83 -7.35 -10.73 -8.19
C ILE A 83 -6.21 -10.81 -7.18
N VAL A 84 -6.44 -10.43 -5.93
CA VAL A 84 -5.41 -10.45 -4.88
C VAL A 84 -4.84 -11.86 -4.69
N ARG A 85 -5.69 -12.89 -4.58
CA ARG A 85 -5.24 -14.28 -4.47
C ARG A 85 -4.44 -14.76 -5.69
N LYS A 86 -4.84 -14.34 -6.91
CA LYS A 86 -4.09 -14.67 -8.14
C LYS A 86 -2.74 -13.95 -8.23
N LEU A 87 -2.56 -12.84 -7.53
CA LEU A 87 -1.28 -12.16 -7.36
C LEU A 87 -0.45 -12.75 -6.21
N GLY A 88 -0.99 -13.72 -5.47
CA GLY A 88 -0.33 -14.37 -4.34
C GLY A 88 -0.43 -13.59 -3.03
N GLY A 89 -1.43 -12.71 -2.90
CA GLY A 89 -1.73 -11.99 -1.66
C GLY A 89 -2.84 -12.65 -0.86
N GLU A 90 -2.87 -12.30 0.41
CA GLU A 90 -3.89 -12.71 1.37
C GLU A 90 -5.07 -11.72 1.39
N VAL A 91 -6.26 -12.23 1.59
CA VAL A 91 -7.47 -11.42 1.66
C VAL A 91 -7.90 -11.26 3.11
N ILE A 92 -7.77 -10.06 3.64
CA ILE A 92 -8.31 -9.69 4.94
C ILE A 92 -9.75 -9.25 4.71
N ARG A 93 -10.71 -10.00 5.26
CA ARG A 93 -12.14 -9.70 5.06
C ARG A 93 -12.59 -8.62 6.05
N GLY A 94 -12.99 -7.47 5.52
CA GLY A 94 -13.47 -6.35 6.32
C GLY A 94 -13.87 -5.17 5.47
N SER A 95 -14.45 -4.16 6.09
CA SER A 95 -14.83 -2.91 5.43
C SER A 95 -14.32 -1.73 6.23
N SER A 96 -13.55 -0.87 5.58
CA SER A 96 -13.09 0.41 6.16
C SER A 96 -14.23 1.41 6.38
N THR A 97 -15.44 1.12 5.88
CA THR A 97 -16.56 2.05 5.91
C THR A 97 -17.60 1.79 7.01
N HIS A 98 -17.67 0.57 7.55
CA HIS A 98 -18.74 0.23 8.49
C HIS A 98 -18.33 0.22 9.96
N THR A 99 -17.08 -0.06 10.30
CA THR A 99 -16.55 0.15 11.66
C THR A 99 -15.03 0.17 11.58
N GLY A 100 -14.43 1.35 11.67
CA GLY A 100 -12.96 1.50 11.67
C GLY A 100 -12.27 0.62 12.74
N ALA A 101 -12.92 0.44 13.89
CA ALA A 101 -12.42 -0.43 14.97
C ALA A 101 -12.36 -1.90 14.56
N ARG A 102 -13.35 -2.40 13.80
CA ARG A 102 -13.33 -3.80 13.33
C ARG A 102 -12.23 -4.02 12.30
N ALA A 103 -12.10 -3.12 11.33
CA ALA A 103 -11.02 -3.20 10.34
C ALA A 103 -9.65 -3.14 11.01
N LEU A 104 -9.48 -2.29 12.03
CA LEU A 104 -8.24 -2.19 12.80
C LEU A 104 -7.92 -3.51 13.54
N ARG A 105 -8.93 -4.16 14.12
CA ARG A 105 -8.78 -5.48 14.75
C ARG A 105 -8.39 -6.56 13.75
N ASP A 106 -9.04 -6.60 12.59
CA ASP A 106 -8.75 -7.59 11.55
C ASP A 106 -7.33 -7.39 11.00
N PHE A 107 -6.91 -6.15 10.81
CA PHE A 107 -5.53 -5.82 10.45
C PHE A 107 -4.52 -6.20 11.55
N TYR A 108 -4.85 -5.97 12.82
CA TYR A 108 -3.98 -6.34 13.93
C TYR A 108 -3.79 -7.86 13.99
N GLN A 109 -4.88 -8.62 13.85
CA GLN A 109 -4.84 -10.09 13.81
C GLN A 109 -3.92 -10.59 12.68
N ALA A 110 -4.12 -10.12 11.46
CA ALA A 110 -3.29 -10.48 10.31
C ALA A 110 -1.81 -10.10 10.54
N LEU A 111 -1.56 -8.89 11.03
CA LEU A 111 -0.21 -8.33 11.19
C LEU A 111 0.60 -9.03 12.29
N VAL A 112 -0.02 -9.25 13.46
CA VAL A 112 0.70 -9.72 14.66
C VAL A 112 0.71 -11.24 14.77
N HIS A 113 -0.42 -11.89 14.46
CA HIS A 113 -0.58 -13.33 14.68
C HIS A 113 -0.33 -14.17 13.43
N GLU A 114 -0.58 -13.62 12.23
CA GLU A 114 -0.43 -14.34 10.97
C GLU A 114 0.84 -13.93 10.19
N GLY A 115 1.52 -12.86 10.64
CA GLY A 115 2.71 -12.33 9.97
C GLY A 115 2.41 -11.75 8.59
N ILE A 116 1.17 -11.32 8.35
CA ILE A 116 0.72 -10.73 7.11
C ILE A 116 0.85 -9.21 7.20
N SER A 117 1.50 -8.59 6.23
CA SER A 117 1.67 -7.15 6.11
C SER A 117 0.45 -6.51 5.42
N PRO A 118 -0.45 -5.83 6.15
CA PRO A 118 -1.66 -5.26 5.56
C PRO A 118 -1.33 -3.99 4.79
N VAL A 119 -1.65 -3.98 3.51
CA VAL A 119 -1.48 -2.79 2.66
C VAL A 119 -2.53 -1.74 3.02
N ILE A 120 -2.10 -0.52 3.30
CA ILE A 120 -2.98 0.57 3.67
C ILE A 120 -2.77 1.78 2.75
N ALA A 121 -3.85 2.22 2.08
CA ALA A 121 -3.92 3.54 1.47
C ALA A 121 -4.50 4.51 2.51
N PRO A 122 -3.69 5.39 3.13
CA PRO A 122 -4.13 6.16 4.29
C PRO A 122 -5.15 7.24 3.97
N ASP A 123 -5.24 7.69 2.73
CA ASP A 123 -6.32 8.58 2.25
C ASP A 123 -7.66 7.83 2.08
N GLY A 124 -7.60 6.51 1.92
CA GLY A 124 -8.77 5.64 1.80
C GLY A 124 -9.53 5.81 0.49
N PRO A 125 -10.52 4.93 0.22
CA PRO A 125 -11.21 4.87 -1.07
C PRO A 125 -12.15 6.06 -1.36
N ARG A 126 -12.43 6.90 -0.36
CA ARG A 126 -13.31 8.08 -0.47
C ARG A 126 -12.59 9.40 -0.27
N GLY A 127 -11.27 9.39 -0.06
CA GLY A 127 -10.47 10.58 0.18
C GLY A 127 -10.80 11.35 1.47
N PRO A 128 -10.46 12.63 1.56
CA PRO A 128 -9.81 13.40 0.50
C PRO A 128 -8.40 12.91 0.16
N PRO A 129 -7.97 13.06 -1.11
CA PRO A 129 -6.62 12.64 -1.53
C PRO A 129 -5.53 13.36 -0.72
N TRP A 130 -4.42 12.66 -0.49
CA TRP A 130 -3.26 13.22 0.22
C TRP A 130 -3.50 13.55 1.71
N LYS A 131 -4.56 13.01 2.30
CA LYS A 131 -4.82 13.14 3.73
C LYS A 131 -4.58 11.84 4.45
N PHE A 132 -3.62 11.84 5.37
CA PHE A 132 -3.23 10.65 6.12
C PHE A 132 -4.21 10.41 7.28
N LYS A 133 -5.09 9.44 7.14
CA LYS A 133 -6.05 9.03 8.19
C LYS A 133 -5.33 8.24 9.30
N PRO A 134 -5.78 8.32 10.55
CA PRO A 134 -5.04 7.78 11.71
C PRO A 134 -4.92 6.25 11.73
N GLY A 135 -5.69 5.52 10.93
CA GLY A 135 -5.79 4.05 11.00
C GLY A 135 -4.45 3.32 10.95
N ALA A 136 -3.54 3.71 10.05
CA ALA A 136 -2.22 3.10 9.94
C ALA A 136 -1.33 3.40 11.17
N LEU A 137 -1.41 4.62 11.72
CA LEU A 137 -0.66 5.01 12.92
C LEU A 137 -1.19 4.28 14.16
N LEU A 138 -2.52 4.18 14.31
CA LEU A 138 -3.15 3.42 15.39
C LEU A 138 -2.77 1.94 15.32
N LEU A 139 -2.76 1.36 14.12
CA LEU A 139 -2.29 -0.01 13.94
C LEU A 139 -0.83 -0.18 14.34
N ALA A 140 0.05 0.73 13.92
CA ALA A 140 1.47 0.71 14.28
C ALA A 140 1.69 0.88 15.79
N GLN A 141 0.96 1.81 16.42
CA GLN A 141 0.99 2.03 17.88
C GLN A 141 0.57 0.78 18.67
N LEU A 142 -0.49 0.10 18.23
CA LEU A 142 -1.01 -1.09 18.91
C LEU A 142 -0.12 -2.32 18.67
N SER A 143 0.33 -2.52 17.43
CA SER A 143 1.08 -3.71 17.03
C SER A 143 2.59 -3.60 17.27
N GLN A 144 3.10 -2.38 17.44
CA GLN A 144 4.54 -2.06 17.47
C GLN A 144 5.29 -2.53 16.22
N ARG A 145 4.57 -2.67 15.09
CA ARG A 145 5.15 -2.95 13.78
C ARG A 145 5.44 -1.64 13.04
N PRO A 146 6.56 -1.56 12.31
CA PRO A 146 6.91 -0.34 11.60
C PRO A 146 5.97 -0.07 10.43
N ILE A 147 5.74 1.22 10.16
CA ILE A 147 5.15 1.70 8.90
C ILE A 147 6.29 1.85 7.89
N VAL A 148 6.13 1.29 6.70
CA VAL A 148 7.04 1.52 5.57
C VAL A 148 6.30 2.32 4.51
N PRO A 149 6.65 3.61 4.32
CA PRO A 149 6.02 4.42 3.29
C PRO A 149 6.61 4.13 1.91
N LEU A 150 5.75 4.08 0.89
CA LEU A 150 6.15 3.87 -0.50
C LEU A 150 5.52 4.92 -1.41
N SER A 151 6.20 5.19 -2.51
CA SER A 151 5.69 6.00 -3.60
C SER A 151 6.29 5.57 -4.93
N TYR A 152 5.74 6.03 -6.05
CA TYR A 152 6.39 5.91 -7.33
C TYR A 152 6.09 7.10 -8.24
N PHE A 153 6.98 7.33 -9.19
CA PHE A 153 6.77 8.28 -10.28
C PHE A 153 6.85 7.59 -11.63
N ALA A 154 5.98 8.01 -12.54
CA ALA A 154 5.96 7.53 -13.93
C ALA A 154 6.23 8.70 -14.88
N SER A 155 7.17 8.54 -15.83
CA SER A 155 7.53 9.58 -16.82
C SER A 155 6.35 10.07 -17.65
N ARG A 156 5.37 9.18 -17.89
CA ARG A 156 4.13 9.45 -18.63
C ARG A 156 2.99 8.65 -18.01
N ALA A 157 1.89 9.30 -17.69
CA ALA A 157 0.72 8.65 -17.12
C ALA A 157 -0.58 9.36 -17.47
N TRP A 158 -1.67 8.62 -17.48
CA TRP A 158 -3.01 9.17 -17.32
C TRP A 158 -3.33 9.26 -15.83
N LYS A 159 -4.11 10.26 -15.46
CA LYS A 159 -4.64 10.43 -14.10
C LYS A 159 -6.15 10.38 -14.19
N VAL A 160 -6.75 9.36 -13.58
CA VAL A 160 -8.19 9.08 -13.69
C VAL A 160 -8.86 9.04 -12.33
N GLY A 161 -10.15 9.32 -12.30
CA GLY A 161 -10.96 9.26 -11.08
C GLY A 161 -10.74 10.43 -10.11
N TRP A 162 -11.41 10.33 -8.98
CA TRP A 162 -11.45 11.36 -7.94
C TRP A 162 -10.08 11.56 -7.24
N ASP A 163 -9.32 10.48 -7.09
CA ASP A 163 -8.00 10.44 -6.45
C ASP A 163 -6.86 10.67 -7.45
N ARG A 164 -7.18 10.89 -8.73
CA ARG A 164 -6.20 11.01 -9.82
C ARG A 164 -5.31 9.78 -9.92
N PHE A 165 -5.92 8.59 -9.85
CA PHE A 165 -5.24 7.30 -9.96
C PHE A 165 -4.28 7.27 -11.14
N VAL A 166 -3.03 6.91 -10.89
CA VAL A 166 -1.95 6.97 -11.86
C VAL A 166 -1.91 5.69 -12.69
N ILE A 167 -2.24 5.80 -13.97
CA ILE A 167 -2.11 4.71 -14.94
C ILE A 167 -0.94 5.07 -15.89
N PRO A 168 0.22 4.45 -15.75
CA PRO A 168 1.35 4.71 -16.64
C PRO A 168 1.03 4.36 -18.08
N ARG A 169 1.52 5.18 -19.00
CA ARG A 169 1.39 4.92 -20.44
C ARG A 169 2.42 3.89 -20.88
N ILE A 170 2.15 3.22 -22.01
CA ILE A 170 3.06 2.27 -22.65
C ILE A 170 4.45 2.90 -22.83
N GLY A 171 5.48 2.17 -22.42
CA GLY A 171 6.87 2.61 -22.48
C GLY A 171 7.23 3.67 -21.42
N ALA A 172 6.38 3.88 -20.42
CA ALA A 172 6.73 4.77 -19.29
C ALA A 172 7.91 4.20 -18.48
N ARG A 173 8.83 5.09 -18.11
CA ARG A 173 9.87 4.77 -17.14
C ARG A 173 9.30 5.02 -15.74
N ILE A 174 9.59 4.10 -14.84
CA ILE A 174 9.07 4.10 -13.46
C ILE A 174 10.25 4.15 -12.49
N VAL A 175 10.16 5.05 -11.52
CA VAL A 175 11.01 5.04 -10.32
C VAL A 175 10.14 4.73 -9.12
N ILE A 176 10.54 3.75 -8.32
CA ILE A 176 9.88 3.39 -7.06
C ILE A 176 10.76 3.91 -5.92
N ALA A 177 10.15 4.53 -4.92
CA ALA A 177 10.82 4.97 -3.71
C ALA A 177 10.19 4.30 -2.49
N VAL A 178 11.04 3.67 -1.69
CA VAL A 178 10.72 3.05 -0.40
C VAL A 178 11.36 3.89 0.69
N GLY A 179 10.56 4.39 1.62
CA GLY A 179 11.06 5.20 2.72
C GLY A 179 11.52 4.37 3.90
N GLU A 180 12.25 5.00 4.80
CA GLU A 180 12.69 4.40 6.05
C GLU A 180 11.52 3.92 6.90
N PRO A 181 11.66 2.78 7.62
CA PRO A 181 10.66 2.30 8.56
C PRO A 181 10.38 3.33 9.66
N VAL A 182 9.12 3.63 9.89
CA VAL A 182 8.66 4.57 10.93
C VAL A 182 8.06 3.77 12.07
N TYR A 183 8.64 3.90 13.26
CA TYR A 183 8.16 3.27 14.49
C TYR A 183 7.30 4.26 15.28
N VAL A 184 6.10 3.83 15.67
CA VAL A 184 5.15 4.66 16.41
C VAL A 184 5.21 4.29 17.89
N PRO A 185 5.53 5.24 18.79
CA PRO A 185 5.57 5.00 20.24
C PRO A 185 4.20 4.59 20.78
N LYS A 186 4.21 3.83 21.88
CA LYS A 186 2.98 3.54 22.64
C LYS A 186 2.48 4.77 23.39
N GLY A 187 1.17 4.84 23.60
CA GLY A 187 0.58 5.83 24.53
C GLY A 187 0.59 7.28 24.01
N LEU A 188 0.64 7.48 22.69
CA LEU A 188 0.52 8.83 22.12
C LEU A 188 -0.84 9.43 22.42
N ASP A 189 -0.85 10.70 22.80
CA ASP A 189 -2.05 11.51 22.88
C ASP A 189 -2.56 11.94 21.48
N ALA A 190 -3.76 12.51 21.42
CA ALA A 190 -4.38 12.93 20.18
C ALA A 190 -3.53 13.96 19.42
N ALA A 191 -2.94 14.93 20.13
CA ALA A 191 -2.14 15.98 19.51
C ALA A 191 -0.83 15.44 18.89
N SER A 192 -0.20 14.45 19.53
CA SER A 192 0.97 13.76 19.00
C SER A 192 0.61 12.89 17.79
N LEU A 193 -0.56 12.28 17.80
CA LEU A 193 -1.06 11.51 16.66
C LEU A 193 -1.33 12.40 15.45
N GLU A 194 -1.93 13.58 15.64
CA GLU A 194 -2.15 14.56 14.56
C GLU A 194 -0.81 15.07 13.97
N ARG A 195 0.19 15.32 14.81
CA ARG A 195 1.53 15.69 14.34
C ARG A 195 2.14 14.59 13.48
N LEU A 196 2.07 13.35 13.93
CA LEU A 196 2.56 12.20 13.15
C LEU A 196 1.81 12.01 11.83
N GLN A 197 0.51 12.30 11.79
CA GLN A 197 -0.24 12.29 10.52
C GLN A 197 0.35 13.31 9.53
N ALA A 198 0.59 14.54 9.97
CA ALA A 198 1.20 15.58 9.15
C ALA A 198 2.63 15.20 8.69
N ASP A 199 3.43 14.62 9.59
CA ASP A 199 4.77 14.14 9.27
C ASP A 199 4.73 13.02 8.21
N MET A 200 3.77 12.11 8.30
CA MET A 200 3.59 11.04 7.31
C MET A 200 3.10 11.56 5.96
N GLU A 201 2.22 12.58 5.95
CA GLU A 201 1.83 13.30 4.72
C GLU A 201 3.06 13.89 4.03
N GLN A 202 3.90 14.58 4.78
CA GLN A 202 5.13 15.18 4.27
C GLN A 202 6.12 14.12 3.76
N LYS A 203 6.34 13.03 4.52
CA LYS A 203 7.22 11.92 4.12
C LYS A 203 6.80 11.30 2.79
N LEU A 204 5.51 10.99 2.63
CA LEU A 204 4.99 10.43 1.38
C LEU A 204 5.11 11.41 0.21
N GLY A 205 4.93 12.72 0.46
CA GLY A 205 5.17 13.77 -0.52
C GLY A 205 6.64 13.85 -0.94
N LEU A 206 7.57 13.85 0.01
CA LEU A 206 9.02 13.86 -0.26
C LEU A 206 9.47 12.62 -1.03
N LEU A 207 8.94 11.43 -0.71
CA LEU A 207 9.21 10.22 -1.47
C LEU A 207 8.77 10.32 -2.93
N PHE A 208 7.60 10.91 -3.17
CA PHE A 208 7.12 11.15 -4.53
C PHE A 208 8.05 12.11 -5.30
N GLU A 209 8.43 13.23 -4.70
CA GLU A 209 9.33 14.20 -5.35
C GLU A 209 10.73 13.60 -5.55
N SER A 210 11.23 12.79 -4.62
CA SER A 210 12.50 12.05 -4.79
C SER A 210 12.44 11.07 -5.95
N ALA A 211 11.34 10.30 -6.07
CA ALA A 211 11.15 9.39 -7.19
C ALA A 211 11.08 10.14 -8.53
N LYS A 212 10.45 11.33 -8.54
CA LYS A 212 10.35 12.19 -9.71
C LYS A 212 11.72 12.76 -10.11
N ALA A 213 12.49 13.22 -9.16
CA ALA A 213 13.83 13.78 -9.39
C ALA A 213 14.85 12.72 -9.87
N ALA A 214 14.63 11.44 -9.54
CA ALA A 214 15.49 10.33 -9.90
C ALA A 214 15.20 9.72 -11.29
N LEU A 215 14.21 10.24 -12.01
CA LEU A 215 13.84 9.81 -13.37
C LEU A 215 14.61 10.56 -14.45
#